data_d5175a528cd8b113593266eadf47c2b4
#
_entry.id   d5175a528cd8b113593266eadf47c2b4
#
_cell.length_a   1.000
_cell.length_b   1.000
_cell.length_c   1.000
_cell.angle_alpha   90.00
_cell.angle_beta   90.00
_cell.angle_gamma   90.00
#
_symmetry.space_group_name_H-M   'P 1'
#
loop_
_entity.id
_entity.type
_entity.pdbx_description
1 polymer ?
#
loop_
_entity_poly.entity_id
_entity_poly.type
_entity_poly.pdbx_seq_one_letter_code
_entity_poly.pdbx_strand_id
1 'polypeptide(L)'
;MVKAPELPKTATHQSVPASEPAIHEQGNSDSPTRIICDLADSDAFVETYRKPHVPVMSSFGAGRLHVCRFYGSLDLNQMISENAEILFRSIRKLSSKEAKNTTKEWDDLTFQFGPRAFLYADKDRIIGFAATPIEAERLATQFGKKYRMPTASDGGIFYLIQQEGDNIKTKEVSLSSGTVLKPEALALHYGSGSGEWHRSFVEKLCERPNGLSIFEGKPGTGKTFYLRHLMGVLKESHRFYFIPTSTMGILSKPDFIGFWTDQRWLHSNKKFVVVLEDSDAALMTRGSDNREQVSALLNLSDGMLADFLRLQIICTINCSAADIDPALLRPGRLLCHRVFGRLDYAQAARLAESLGRRLPQTRDYSLAEVFAGQDTDEINRPRIGFAA
;
A
#
# COMPACT_ATOMS: atom_id res chain seq x y z
N MET A 1 -5.09 -60.07 29.50
CA MET A 1 -5.29 -60.09 28.07
C MET A 1 -6.50 -59.21 27.76
N VAL A 2 -6.27 -57.96 27.40
CA VAL A 2 -7.33 -57.03 27.05
C VAL A 2 -7.18 -56.76 25.55
N LYS A 3 -8.28 -57.06 24.80
CA LYS A 3 -8.36 -56.86 23.34
C LYS A 3 -8.39 -55.35 23.01
N ALA A 4 -7.57 -54.97 22.05
CA ALA A 4 -7.62 -53.63 21.44
C ALA A 4 -8.87 -53.46 20.55
N PRO A 5 -9.45 -52.28 20.46
CA PRO A 5 -10.60 -52.02 19.58
C PRO A 5 -10.15 -51.84 18.12
N GLU A 6 -10.94 -52.42 17.21
CA GLU A 6 -10.79 -52.30 15.75
C GLU A 6 -11.14 -50.88 15.25
N LEU A 7 -10.33 -50.35 14.35
CA LEU A 7 -10.55 -49.11 13.62
C LEU A 7 -11.61 -49.32 12.50
N PRO A 8 -12.50 -48.38 12.26
CA PRO A 8 -13.50 -48.46 11.17
C PRO A 8 -12.84 -48.28 9.79
N LYS A 9 -13.26 -49.11 8.85
CA LYS A 9 -12.83 -49.15 7.46
C LYS A 9 -13.14 -47.80 6.75
N THR A 10 -12.13 -47.26 6.13
CA THR A 10 -12.15 -46.07 5.26
C THR A 10 -13.17 -46.19 4.14
N ALA A 11 -14.06 -45.21 4.03
CA ALA A 11 -14.91 -44.99 2.89
C ALA A 11 -14.04 -44.54 1.70
N THR A 12 -14.13 -45.28 0.60
CA THR A 12 -13.53 -44.96 -0.68
C THR A 12 -14.22 -43.71 -1.27
N HIS A 13 -13.57 -42.55 -1.21
CA HIS A 13 -13.91 -41.40 -2.04
C HIS A 13 -13.56 -41.72 -3.48
N GLN A 14 -14.56 -41.86 -4.35
CA GLN A 14 -14.37 -41.82 -5.81
C GLN A 14 -13.94 -40.40 -6.18
N SER A 15 -12.70 -40.25 -6.61
CA SER A 15 -12.17 -39.04 -7.21
C SER A 15 -12.79 -38.87 -8.59
N VAL A 16 -13.55 -37.78 -8.77
CA VAL A 16 -13.91 -37.27 -10.11
C VAL A 16 -12.61 -36.81 -10.76
N PRO A 17 -12.29 -37.26 -11.99
CA PRO A 17 -11.08 -36.82 -12.66
C PRO A 17 -11.25 -35.33 -13.01
N ALA A 18 -10.35 -34.50 -12.47
CA ALA A 18 -10.18 -33.14 -12.93
C ALA A 18 -9.76 -33.18 -14.41
N SER A 19 -10.50 -32.52 -15.28
CA SER A 19 -10.12 -32.34 -16.68
C SER A 19 -8.76 -31.64 -16.73
N GLU A 20 -7.76 -32.32 -17.31
CA GLU A 20 -6.46 -31.72 -17.58
C GLU A 20 -6.62 -30.49 -18.47
N PRO A 21 -5.94 -29.36 -18.17
CA PRO A 21 -5.96 -28.20 -19.04
C PRO A 21 -5.34 -28.54 -20.37
N ALA A 22 -6.01 -28.17 -21.48
CA ALA A 22 -5.52 -28.38 -22.84
C ALA A 22 -4.21 -27.57 -23.02
N ILE A 23 -3.08 -28.30 -23.12
CA ILE A 23 -1.79 -27.74 -23.49
C ILE A 23 -1.74 -27.78 -25.02
N HIS A 24 -1.84 -26.63 -25.67
CA HIS A 24 -1.60 -26.51 -27.09
C HIS A 24 -0.10 -26.36 -27.35
N GLU A 25 0.59 -27.45 -27.67
CA GLU A 25 1.93 -27.42 -28.26
C GLU A 25 1.85 -27.06 -29.75
N GLN A 26 2.27 -25.85 -30.11
CA GLN A 26 2.59 -25.53 -31.50
C GLN A 26 4.10 -25.72 -31.68
N GLY A 27 4.48 -26.94 -32.13
CA GLY A 27 5.87 -27.29 -32.38
C GLY A 27 6.29 -26.92 -33.81
N ASN A 28 7.33 -26.09 -33.88
CA ASN A 28 8.28 -26.11 -34.98
C ASN A 28 9.68 -26.27 -34.38
N SER A 29 10.49 -27.20 -34.84
CA SER A 29 11.57 -27.87 -34.13
C SER A 29 12.84 -27.07 -33.81
N ASP A 30 12.85 -25.73 -33.97
CA ASP A 30 14.02 -24.88 -33.66
C ASP A 30 13.69 -23.56 -32.92
N SER A 31 12.46 -23.39 -32.46
CA SER A 31 12.08 -22.23 -31.62
C SER A 31 11.82 -22.67 -30.20
N PRO A 32 12.17 -21.89 -29.16
CA PRO A 32 11.87 -22.23 -27.79
C PRO A 32 10.36 -22.44 -27.64
N THR A 33 9.95 -23.55 -27.04
CA THR A 33 8.55 -23.92 -26.84
C THR A 33 7.85 -22.79 -26.04
N ARG A 34 6.92 -22.12 -26.72
CA ARG A 34 6.11 -21.08 -26.07
C ARG A 34 4.95 -21.74 -25.32
N ILE A 35 4.94 -21.59 -24.00
CA ILE A 35 3.81 -22.05 -23.18
C ILE A 35 2.85 -20.87 -23.02
N ILE A 36 1.66 -20.98 -23.62
CA ILE A 36 0.57 -20.05 -23.44
C ILE A 36 -0.49 -20.77 -22.62
N CYS A 37 -0.75 -20.28 -21.40
CA CYS A 37 -1.81 -20.80 -20.54
C CYS A 37 -2.92 -19.76 -20.43
N ASP A 38 -4.09 -20.08 -20.98
CA ASP A 38 -5.33 -19.35 -20.70
C ASP A 38 -5.97 -20.01 -19.46
N LEU A 39 -5.92 -19.35 -18.32
CA LEU A 39 -6.48 -19.88 -17.08
C LEU A 39 -7.85 -19.27 -16.84
N ALA A 40 -8.88 -20.11 -16.83
CA ALA A 40 -10.18 -19.78 -16.28
C ALA A 40 -10.08 -19.69 -14.74
N ASP A 41 -10.83 -18.77 -14.13
CA ASP A 41 -10.85 -18.44 -12.70
C ASP A 41 -10.99 -19.67 -11.77
N SER A 42 -9.91 -20.37 -11.45
CA SER A 42 -9.83 -21.22 -10.28
C SER A 42 -8.65 -20.79 -9.42
N ASP A 43 -8.94 -20.19 -8.26
CA ASP A 43 -7.95 -19.53 -7.39
C ASP A 43 -6.79 -20.43 -6.95
N ALA A 44 -7.02 -21.72 -6.71
CA ALA A 44 -6.00 -22.64 -6.22
C ALA A 44 -4.94 -23.01 -7.28
N PHE A 45 -5.32 -23.09 -8.57
CA PHE A 45 -4.41 -23.43 -9.66
C PHE A 45 -3.53 -22.23 -10.03
N VAL A 46 -4.13 -21.03 -10.00
CA VAL A 46 -3.46 -19.75 -10.28
C VAL A 46 -2.34 -19.48 -9.27
N GLU A 47 -2.51 -19.81 -7.98
CA GLU A 47 -1.50 -19.55 -6.95
C GLU A 47 -0.22 -20.37 -7.14
N THR A 48 -0.34 -21.64 -7.56
CA THR A 48 0.82 -22.50 -7.77
C THR A 48 1.61 -22.10 -9.04
N TYR A 49 0.94 -21.69 -10.10
CA TYR A 49 1.58 -21.25 -11.35
C TYR A 49 2.04 -19.79 -11.35
N ARG A 50 1.53 -18.96 -10.44
CA ARG A 50 2.00 -17.58 -10.23
C ARG A 50 3.39 -17.48 -9.59
N LYS A 51 3.94 -18.57 -9.09
CA LYS A 51 5.31 -18.55 -8.55
C LYS A 51 6.31 -18.41 -9.70
N PRO A 52 6.93 -17.24 -9.91
CA PRO A 52 7.76 -16.97 -11.10
C PRO A 52 8.98 -17.89 -11.21
N HIS A 53 9.40 -18.51 -10.11
CA HIS A 53 10.55 -19.40 -10.08
C HIS A 53 10.26 -20.80 -10.63
N VAL A 54 8.99 -21.26 -10.64
CA VAL A 54 8.64 -22.61 -11.08
C VAL A 54 9.07 -22.91 -12.52
N PRO A 55 8.71 -22.07 -13.52
CA PRO A 55 9.12 -22.33 -14.90
C PRO A 55 10.62 -22.12 -15.15
N VAL A 56 11.31 -21.41 -14.25
CA VAL A 56 12.72 -21.06 -14.37
C VAL A 56 13.62 -22.11 -13.74
N MET A 57 13.19 -22.72 -12.64
CA MET A 57 14.04 -23.66 -11.85
C MET A 57 14.50 -24.88 -12.66
N SER A 58 13.67 -25.41 -13.57
CA SER A 58 14.04 -26.52 -14.44
C SER A 58 15.25 -26.24 -15.33
N SER A 59 15.42 -24.98 -15.74
CA SER A 59 16.52 -24.53 -16.61
C SER A 59 17.85 -24.34 -15.86
N PHE A 60 17.82 -24.24 -14.54
CA PHE A 60 19.03 -24.03 -13.74
C PHE A 60 19.66 -25.33 -13.24
N GLY A 61 18.90 -26.41 -13.14
CA GLY A 61 19.39 -27.69 -12.64
C GLY A 61 20.04 -27.55 -11.25
N ALA A 62 21.19 -28.19 -11.04
CA ALA A 62 21.97 -28.11 -9.79
C ALA A 62 22.81 -26.81 -9.65
N GLY A 63 22.72 -25.87 -10.58
CA GLY A 63 23.49 -24.63 -10.56
C GLY A 63 22.93 -23.56 -9.61
N ARG A 64 23.77 -22.60 -9.25
CA ARG A 64 23.33 -21.46 -8.43
C ARG A 64 22.42 -20.53 -9.24
N LEU A 65 21.30 -20.14 -8.62
CA LEU A 65 20.34 -19.17 -9.11
C LEU A 65 20.49 -17.89 -8.32
N HIS A 66 20.78 -16.80 -9.01
CA HIS A 66 20.77 -15.46 -8.42
C HIS A 66 19.50 -14.72 -8.81
N VAL A 67 18.92 -14.01 -7.85
CA VAL A 67 17.62 -13.34 -8.00
C VAL A 67 17.78 -11.87 -7.63
N CYS A 68 17.36 -10.98 -8.54
CA CYS A 68 17.25 -9.55 -8.26
C CYS A 68 15.82 -9.07 -8.54
N ARG A 69 15.31 -8.14 -7.73
CA ARG A 69 13.97 -7.59 -7.85
C ARG A 69 14.00 -6.10 -8.12
N PHE A 70 13.12 -5.65 -8.99
CA PHE A 70 12.81 -4.25 -9.22
C PHE A 70 11.31 -4.06 -9.02
N TYR A 71 10.91 -3.00 -8.29
CA TYR A 71 9.52 -2.71 -7.98
C TYR A 71 9.08 -1.40 -8.62
N GLY A 72 7.85 -1.37 -9.13
CA GLY A 72 7.22 -0.20 -9.73
C GLY A 72 6.10 -0.65 -10.67
N SER A 73 5.13 0.23 -10.90
CA SER A 73 4.10 -0.02 -11.91
C SER A 73 4.73 -0.14 -13.29
N LEU A 74 4.37 -1.18 -14.04
CA LEU A 74 5.01 -1.57 -15.29
C LEU A 74 4.02 -1.62 -16.43
N ASP A 75 4.43 -1.20 -17.62
CA ASP A 75 3.68 -1.37 -18.85
C ASP A 75 3.97 -2.74 -19.47
N LEU A 76 3.18 -3.75 -19.06
CA LEU A 76 3.30 -5.10 -19.59
C LEU A 76 2.94 -5.19 -21.07
N ASN A 77 2.06 -4.31 -21.58
CA ASN A 77 1.69 -4.30 -23.01
C ASN A 77 2.87 -3.82 -23.85
N GLN A 78 3.56 -2.77 -23.43
CA GLN A 78 4.78 -2.31 -24.08
C GLN A 78 5.89 -3.37 -23.99
N MET A 79 6.06 -4.00 -22.81
CA MET A 79 7.07 -5.05 -22.62
C MET A 79 6.90 -6.19 -23.61
N ILE A 80 5.67 -6.72 -23.79
CA ILE A 80 5.42 -7.84 -24.70
C ILE A 80 5.53 -7.42 -26.16
N SER A 81 5.09 -6.20 -26.51
CA SER A 81 5.16 -5.72 -27.89
C SER A 81 6.59 -5.56 -28.39
N GLU A 82 7.51 -5.15 -27.51
CA GLU A 82 8.91 -4.91 -27.87
C GLU A 82 9.80 -6.16 -27.70
N ASN A 83 9.36 -7.21 -27.00
CA ASN A 83 10.17 -8.38 -26.68
C ASN A 83 9.45 -9.70 -26.97
N ALA A 84 8.53 -9.72 -27.94
CA ALA A 84 7.74 -10.89 -28.25
C ALA A 84 8.57 -12.11 -28.67
N GLU A 85 9.72 -11.89 -29.28
CA GLU A 85 10.65 -12.92 -29.76
C GLU A 85 11.32 -13.73 -28.64
N ILE A 86 11.55 -13.10 -27.48
CA ILE A 86 12.15 -13.73 -26.31
C ILE A 86 11.12 -14.06 -25.22
N LEU A 87 9.83 -13.93 -25.53
CA LEU A 87 8.76 -14.28 -24.62
C LEU A 87 8.72 -15.79 -24.39
N PHE A 88 8.99 -16.21 -23.16
CA PHE A 88 8.96 -17.61 -22.76
C PHE A 88 7.57 -18.05 -22.29
N ARG A 89 6.90 -17.20 -21.46
CA ARG A 89 5.57 -17.48 -20.92
C ARG A 89 4.78 -16.19 -20.74
N SER A 90 3.46 -16.26 -20.95
CA SER A 90 2.54 -15.18 -20.62
C SER A 90 1.26 -15.76 -19.99
N ILE A 91 0.75 -15.09 -18.99
CA ILE A 91 -0.53 -15.41 -18.34
C ILE A 91 -1.47 -14.21 -18.51
N ARG A 92 -2.72 -14.49 -18.89
CA ARG A 92 -3.81 -13.51 -18.95
C ARG A 92 -4.85 -13.83 -17.90
N LYS A 93 -5.42 -12.80 -17.29
CA LYS A 93 -6.61 -12.93 -16.47
C LYS A 93 -7.84 -12.77 -17.36
N LEU A 94 -8.61 -13.84 -17.54
CA LEU A 94 -9.91 -13.79 -18.21
C LEU A 94 -10.94 -13.38 -17.16
N SER A 95 -11.37 -12.12 -17.15
CA SER A 95 -12.52 -11.69 -16.36
C SER A 95 -13.81 -12.15 -17.00
N SER A 96 -14.61 -12.94 -16.30
CA SER A 96 -15.89 -13.46 -16.78
C SER A 96 -16.96 -12.38 -17.02
N LYS A 97 -16.74 -11.14 -16.59
CA LYS A 97 -17.68 -10.01 -16.71
C LYS A 97 -17.37 -9.04 -17.86
N GLU A 98 -16.22 -9.12 -18.51
CA GLU A 98 -15.75 -8.10 -19.46
C GLU A 98 -15.59 -8.61 -20.90
N ALA A 99 -16.29 -9.66 -21.29
CA ALA A 99 -16.22 -10.21 -22.67
C ALA A 99 -16.66 -9.25 -23.79
N LYS A 100 -17.01 -7.98 -23.48
CA LYS A 100 -17.50 -7.01 -24.48
C LYS A 100 -16.60 -5.80 -24.72
N ASN A 101 -15.52 -5.56 -23.94
CA ASN A 101 -14.59 -4.44 -24.19
C ASN A 101 -13.16 -4.90 -23.83
N THR A 102 -12.49 -5.51 -24.78
CA THR A 102 -11.22 -6.22 -24.58
C THR A 102 -10.01 -5.32 -24.76
N THR A 103 -9.60 -4.61 -23.73
CA THR A 103 -8.17 -4.38 -23.51
C THR A 103 -7.60 -5.66 -22.89
N LYS A 104 -6.77 -6.39 -23.64
CA LYS A 104 -6.13 -7.61 -23.15
C LYS A 104 -5.14 -7.26 -22.06
N GLU A 105 -5.52 -7.42 -20.79
CA GLU A 105 -4.62 -7.19 -19.67
C GLU A 105 -3.80 -8.45 -19.38
N TRP A 106 -2.48 -8.30 -19.36
CA TRP A 106 -1.56 -9.34 -18.95
C TRP A 106 -1.45 -9.37 -17.43
N ASP A 107 -1.45 -10.55 -16.86
CA ASP A 107 -1.28 -10.76 -15.43
C ASP A 107 0.22 -10.89 -15.09
N ASP A 108 0.93 -11.73 -15.84
CA ASP A 108 2.38 -11.85 -15.77
C ASP A 108 3.02 -12.26 -17.10
N LEU A 109 4.30 -11.95 -17.23
CA LEU A 109 5.14 -12.27 -18.38
C LEU A 109 6.45 -12.90 -17.89
N THR A 110 6.98 -13.87 -18.62
CA THR A 110 8.32 -14.39 -18.42
C THR A 110 9.09 -14.34 -19.74
N PHE A 111 10.25 -13.74 -19.74
CA PHE A 111 11.14 -13.62 -20.90
C PHE A 111 12.40 -14.44 -20.65
N GLN A 112 12.93 -15.06 -21.73
CA GLN A 112 14.16 -15.83 -21.70
C GLN A 112 15.24 -15.15 -22.55
N PHE A 113 16.35 -14.75 -21.93
CA PHE A 113 17.48 -14.09 -22.57
C PHE A 113 18.63 -15.06 -22.93
N GLY A 114 18.55 -16.27 -22.42
CA GLY A 114 19.53 -17.31 -22.60
C GLY A 114 19.19 -18.55 -21.78
N PRO A 115 19.97 -19.62 -21.87
CA PRO A 115 19.67 -20.88 -21.21
C PRO A 115 19.52 -20.76 -19.68
N ARG A 116 20.18 -19.76 -19.09
CA ARG A 116 20.18 -19.53 -17.64
C ARG A 116 19.99 -18.05 -17.28
N ALA A 117 19.20 -17.33 -18.06
CA ALA A 117 18.90 -15.92 -17.85
C ALA A 117 17.41 -15.66 -18.18
N PHE A 118 16.62 -15.32 -17.17
CA PHE A 118 15.19 -15.10 -17.28
C PHE A 118 14.77 -13.82 -16.58
N LEU A 119 13.68 -13.25 -17.05
CA LEU A 119 13.05 -12.11 -16.43
C LEU A 119 11.55 -12.38 -16.30
N TYR A 120 11.05 -12.35 -15.09
CA TYR A 120 9.62 -12.36 -14.79
C TYR A 120 9.15 -10.93 -14.56
N ALA A 121 7.98 -10.57 -15.03
CA ALA A 121 7.33 -9.30 -14.79
C ALA A 121 5.84 -9.49 -14.53
N ASP A 122 5.34 -8.85 -13.49
CA ASP A 122 3.92 -8.55 -13.29
C ASP A 122 3.72 -7.03 -13.25
N LYS A 123 2.50 -6.55 -13.06
CA LYS A 123 2.19 -5.11 -13.07
C LYS A 123 2.95 -4.27 -12.05
N ASP A 124 3.46 -4.88 -10.98
CA ASP A 124 4.04 -4.19 -9.83
C ASP A 124 5.54 -4.46 -9.65
N ARG A 125 6.09 -5.47 -10.35
CA ARG A 125 7.50 -5.87 -10.16
C ARG A 125 8.11 -6.59 -11.36
N ILE A 126 9.43 -6.55 -11.38
CA ILE A 126 10.28 -7.38 -12.22
C ILE A 126 11.19 -8.23 -11.34
N ILE A 127 11.40 -9.48 -11.72
CA ILE A 127 12.37 -10.38 -11.09
C ILE A 127 13.33 -10.89 -12.17
N GLY A 128 14.59 -10.52 -12.05
CA GLY A 128 15.68 -11.08 -12.86
C GLY A 128 16.23 -12.34 -12.22
N PHE A 129 16.33 -13.41 -13.01
CA PHE A 129 16.93 -14.69 -12.64
C PHE A 129 18.13 -14.96 -13.54
N ALA A 130 19.31 -15.17 -12.96
CA ALA A 130 20.49 -15.43 -13.76
C ALA A 130 21.52 -16.31 -13.03
N ALA A 131 22.52 -16.81 -13.78
CA ALA A 131 23.63 -17.59 -13.24
C ALA A 131 24.60 -16.74 -12.39
N THR A 132 24.57 -15.41 -12.56
CA THR A 132 25.41 -14.46 -11.81
C THR A 132 24.57 -13.34 -11.20
N PRO A 133 24.98 -12.77 -10.05
CA PRO A 133 24.25 -11.66 -9.40
C PRO A 133 24.23 -10.40 -10.28
N ILE A 134 25.32 -10.11 -10.99
CA ILE A 134 25.43 -8.94 -11.87
C ILE A 134 24.41 -9.00 -13.00
N GLU A 135 24.24 -10.16 -13.60
CA GLU A 135 23.31 -10.34 -14.71
C GLU A 135 21.84 -10.29 -14.22
N ALA A 136 21.53 -10.90 -13.08
CA ALA A 136 20.21 -10.81 -12.46
C ALA A 136 19.81 -9.36 -12.15
N GLU A 137 20.75 -8.58 -11.59
CA GLU A 137 20.57 -7.15 -11.31
C GLU A 137 20.42 -6.33 -12.60
N ARG A 138 21.27 -6.58 -13.59
CA ARG A 138 21.20 -5.89 -14.88
C ARG A 138 19.83 -6.08 -15.54
N LEU A 139 19.34 -7.32 -15.64
CA LEU A 139 18.03 -7.63 -16.23
C LEU A 139 16.91 -6.91 -15.48
N ALA A 140 16.85 -7.06 -14.15
CA ALA A 140 15.79 -6.45 -13.36
C ALA A 140 15.80 -4.92 -13.46
N THR A 141 16.99 -4.30 -13.37
CA THR A 141 17.12 -2.83 -13.34
C THR A 141 16.91 -2.20 -14.72
N GLN A 142 17.48 -2.77 -15.80
CA GLN A 142 17.32 -2.22 -17.16
C GLN A 142 15.84 -2.25 -17.59
N PHE A 143 15.19 -3.41 -17.44
CA PHE A 143 13.79 -3.56 -17.81
C PHE A 143 12.89 -2.74 -16.86
N GLY A 144 13.17 -2.74 -15.57
CA GLY A 144 12.44 -1.95 -14.60
C GLY A 144 12.46 -0.46 -14.91
N LYS A 145 13.60 0.09 -15.27
CA LYS A 145 13.72 1.51 -15.67
C LYS A 145 13.06 1.80 -17.01
N LYS A 146 13.19 0.89 -18.00
CA LYS A 146 12.68 1.08 -19.36
C LYS A 146 11.16 1.06 -19.42
N TYR A 147 10.53 0.12 -18.72
CA TYR A 147 9.09 -0.13 -18.79
C TYR A 147 8.32 0.37 -17.57
N ARG A 148 8.97 1.13 -16.70
CA ARG A 148 8.29 1.79 -15.58
C ARG A 148 7.28 2.76 -16.15
N MET A 149 6.02 2.52 -15.86
CA MET A 149 4.99 3.51 -16.16
C MET A 149 5.32 4.80 -15.41
N PRO A 150 5.27 5.96 -16.09
CA PRO A 150 5.33 7.21 -15.38
C PRO A 150 4.26 7.16 -14.30
N THR A 151 4.64 7.33 -13.05
CA THR A 151 3.66 7.52 -11.98
C THR A 151 2.79 8.67 -12.43
N ALA A 152 1.55 8.43 -12.75
CA ALA A 152 0.63 9.38 -13.39
C ALA A 152 0.36 10.62 -12.53
N SER A 153 0.95 10.70 -11.34
CA SER A 153 0.86 11.85 -10.47
C SER A 153 2.18 12.10 -9.76
N ASP A 154 2.63 13.35 -9.71
CA ASP A 154 3.58 13.84 -8.71
C ASP A 154 3.03 13.65 -7.29
N GLY A 155 1.76 13.27 -7.16
CA GLY A 155 1.10 12.86 -5.94
C GLY A 155 1.60 11.51 -5.42
N GLY A 156 1.37 11.23 -4.15
CA GLY A 156 1.69 9.95 -3.54
C GLY A 156 0.74 8.83 -3.95
N ILE A 157 1.07 7.63 -3.52
CA ILE A 157 0.22 6.44 -3.64
C ILE A 157 -0.01 5.90 -2.23
N PHE A 158 -1.22 5.47 -1.93
CA PHE A 158 -1.49 4.68 -0.75
C PHE A 158 -2.26 3.40 -1.11
N TYR A 159 -2.22 2.44 -0.21
CA TYR A 159 -2.84 1.13 -0.37
C TYR A 159 -3.97 0.99 0.64
N LEU A 160 -5.22 1.00 0.15
CA LEU A 160 -6.38 0.78 0.99
C LEU A 160 -6.44 -0.69 1.39
N ILE A 161 -6.41 -0.96 2.70
CA ILE A 161 -6.59 -2.31 3.24
C ILE A 161 -8.08 -2.64 3.25
N GLN A 162 -8.41 -3.78 2.66
CA GLN A 162 -9.77 -4.32 2.58
C GLN A 162 -9.77 -5.76 3.11
N GLN A 163 -10.82 -6.13 3.81
CA GLN A 163 -11.05 -7.49 4.25
C GLN A 163 -12.08 -8.15 3.35
N GLU A 164 -11.73 -9.30 2.75
CA GLU A 164 -12.64 -10.17 2.01
C GLU A 164 -12.65 -11.55 2.67
N GLY A 165 -13.70 -11.83 3.47
CA GLY A 165 -13.73 -13.02 4.31
C GLY A 165 -12.58 -13.00 5.32
N ASP A 166 -11.76 -14.05 5.30
CA ASP A 166 -10.56 -14.16 6.16
C ASP A 166 -9.30 -13.57 5.51
N ASN A 167 -9.35 -13.16 4.24
CA ASN A 167 -8.20 -12.63 3.54
C ASN A 167 -8.11 -11.11 3.64
N ILE A 168 -6.88 -10.61 3.78
CA ILE A 168 -6.56 -9.19 3.73
C ILE A 168 -5.98 -8.87 2.35
N LYS A 169 -6.63 -7.94 1.65
CA LYS A 169 -6.20 -7.46 0.33
C LYS A 169 -5.87 -5.97 0.37
N THR A 170 -5.11 -5.51 -0.60
CA THR A 170 -4.83 -4.09 -0.79
C THR A 170 -5.35 -3.62 -2.14
N LYS A 171 -5.93 -2.42 -2.16
CA LYS A 171 -6.29 -1.70 -3.38
C LYS A 171 -5.42 -0.45 -3.48
N GLU A 172 -4.69 -0.33 -4.57
CA GLU A 172 -3.88 0.86 -4.85
C GLU A 172 -4.77 2.07 -5.17
N VAL A 173 -4.44 3.20 -4.57
CA VAL A 173 -5.11 4.48 -4.79
C VAL A 173 -4.05 5.55 -5.06
N SER A 174 -4.09 6.13 -6.25
CA SER A 174 -3.21 7.23 -6.65
C SER A 174 -3.80 8.56 -6.18
N LEU A 175 -2.95 9.41 -5.59
CA LEU A 175 -3.30 10.78 -5.22
C LEU A 175 -3.09 11.70 -6.42
N SER A 176 -3.95 12.72 -6.55
CA SER A 176 -3.82 13.71 -7.61
C SER A 176 -2.48 14.47 -7.54
N SER A 177 -1.96 14.90 -8.68
CA SER A 177 -0.81 15.79 -8.77
C SER A 177 -1.05 17.10 -8.01
N GLY A 178 0.02 17.71 -7.49
CA GLY A 178 -0.06 18.97 -6.74
C GLY A 178 -0.29 18.82 -5.23
N THR A 179 -0.30 17.58 -4.70
CA THR A 179 -0.40 17.36 -3.25
C THR A 179 0.94 17.57 -2.52
N VAL A 180 2.05 17.58 -3.23
CA VAL A 180 3.38 17.84 -2.65
C VAL A 180 3.62 19.35 -2.59
N LEU A 181 3.67 19.87 -1.37
CA LEU A 181 3.95 21.27 -1.11
C LEU A 181 5.44 21.57 -1.26
N LYS A 182 5.75 22.74 -1.82
CA LYS A 182 7.10 23.30 -1.73
C LYS A 182 7.39 23.72 -0.28
N PRO A 183 8.68 23.79 0.14
CA PRO A 183 9.03 24.15 1.52
C PRO A 183 8.40 25.47 2.00
N GLU A 184 8.33 26.48 1.12
CA GLU A 184 7.75 27.78 1.44
C GLU A 184 6.23 27.68 1.69
N ALA A 185 5.57 26.79 0.95
CA ALA A 185 4.13 26.56 1.10
C ALA A 185 3.79 25.86 2.42
N LEU A 186 4.69 25.04 2.99
CA LEU A 186 4.48 24.44 4.32
C LEU A 186 4.33 25.52 5.39
N ALA A 187 5.16 26.57 5.35
CA ALA A 187 5.06 27.69 6.31
C ALA A 187 3.75 28.49 6.14
N LEU A 188 3.27 28.64 4.89
CA LEU A 188 1.98 29.29 4.65
C LEU A 188 0.81 28.45 5.18
N HIS A 189 0.85 27.13 5.04
CA HIS A 189 -0.26 26.25 5.44
C HIS A 189 -0.28 25.93 6.94
N TYR A 190 0.89 25.83 7.59
CA TYR A 190 1.00 25.27 8.94
C TYR A 190 1.78 26.16 9.93
N GLY A 191 2.14 27.38 9.53
CA GLY A 191 2.85 28.34 10.36
C GLY A 191 4.36 28.27 10.28
N SER A 192 5.01 29.28 10.88
CA SER A 192 6.45 29.35 11.00
C SER A 192 7.01 28.12 11.76
N GLY A 193 8.16 27.61 11.31
CA GLY A 193 8.77 26.39 11.91
C GLY A 193 8.20 25.06 11.41
N SER A 194 7.11 25.07 10.61
CA SER A 194 6.55 23.83 10.07
C SER A 194 7.49 23.12 9.09
N GLY A 195 8.32 23.86 8.34
CA GLY A 195 9.32 23.29 7.44
C GLY A 195 10.45 22.56 8.20
N GLU A 196 10.93 23.11 9.31
CA GLU A 196 11.93 22.48 10.16
C GLU A 196 11.37 21.23 10.84
N TRP A 197 10.17 21.34 11.41
CA TRP A 197 9.46 20.20 11.99
C TRP A 197 9.25 19.10 10.96
N HIS A 198 8.79 19.44 9.74
CA HIS A 198 8.60 18.47 8.66
C HIS A 198 9.88 17.71 8.35
N ARG A 199 11.01 18.43 8.21
CA ARG A 199 12.32 17.81 7.93
C ARG A 199 12.68 16.83 9.04
N SER A 200 12.61 17.25 10.30
CA SER A 200 12.90 16.40 11.45
C SER A 200 11.96 15.19 11.52
N PHE A 201 10.68 15.35 11.16
CA PHE A 201 9.74 14.25 11.15
C PHE A 201 10.02 13.24 10.03
N VAL A 202 10.35 13.70 8.83
CA VAL A 202 10.78 12.86 7.70
C VAL A 202 12.05 12.09 8.05
N GLU A 203 13.05 12.73 8.67
CA GLU A 203 14.26 12.08 9.15
C GLU A 203 13.93 10.95 10.14
N LYS A 204 13.08 11.20 11.13
CA LYS A 204 12.63 10.17 12.09
C LYS A 204 11.95 8.99 11.39
N LEU A 205 11.08 9.23 10.39
CA LEU A 205 10.46 8.16 9.61
C LEU A 205 11.49 7.38 8.79
N CYS A 206 12.52 8.05 8.28
CA CYS A 206 13.60 7.39 7.56
C CYS A 206 14.54 6.57 8.46
N GLU A 207 14.75 6.96 9.70
CA GLU A 207 15.67 6.29 10.63
C GLU A 207 15.00 5.15 11.41
N ARG A 208 13.84 5.44 12.00
CA ARG A 208 13.17 4.48 12.89
C ARG A 208 12.46 3.37 12.11
N PRO A 209 12.52 2.12 12.58
CA PRO A 209 11.83 1.01 11.94
C PRO A 209 10.33 0.98 12.28
N ASN A 210 9.95 1.42 13.46
CA ASN A 210 8.60 1.37 14.04
C ASN A 210 8.32 2.63 14.88
N GLY A 211 7.10 2.79 15.32
CA GLY A 211 6.68 3.85 16.23
C GLY A 211 5.33 4.44 15.86
N LEU A 212 4.73 5.16 16.81
CA LEU A 212 3.43 5.80 16.69
C LEU A 212 3.61 7.31 16.50
N SER A 213 2.91 7.88 15.54
CA SER A 213 2.80 9.34 15.36
C SER A 213 1.35 9.77 15.48
N ILE A 214 1.09 10.84 16.20
CA ILE A 214 -0.25 11.36 16.46
C ILE A 214 -0.36 12.77 15.89
N PHE A 215 -1.31 12.97 14.98
CA PHE A 215 -1.68 14.25 14.41
C PHE A 215 -3.01 14.70 15.02
N GLU A 216 -2.91 15.60 15.99
CA GLU A 216 -4.04 16.17 16.70
C GLU A 216 -4.55 17.44 16.00
N GLY A 217 -5.85 17.67 15.98
CA GLY A 217 -6.42 18.95 15.54
C GLY A 217 -7.87 18.82 15.11
N LYS A 218 -8.61 19.90 15.23
CA LYS A 218 -10.02 19.96 14.82
C LYS A 218 -10.20 19.64 13.33
N PRO A 219 -11.40 19.24 12.90
CA PRO A 219 -11.70 19.07 11.47
C PRO A 219 -11.33 20.33 10.67
N GLY A 220 -10.81 20.13 9.47
CA GLY A 220 -10.44 21.22 8.57
C GLY A 220 -9.07 21.88 8.83
N THR A 221 -8.31 21.48 9.83
CA THR A 221 -6.97 22.03 10.14
C THR A 221 -5.85 21.51 9.23
N GLY A 222 -6.15 20.61 8.30
CA GLY A 222 -5.21 20.17 7.26
C GLY A 222 -4.44 18.89 7.56
N LYS A 223 -4.82 18.08 8.56
CA LYS A 223 -4.17 16.80 8.88
C LYS A 223 -4.07 15.87 7.67
N THR A 224 -5.20 15.57 7.01
CA THR A 224 -5.26 14.73 5.81
C THR A 224 -4.49 15.34 4.64
N PHE A 225 -4.50 16.67 4.50
CA PHE A 225 -3.73 17.36 3.47
C PHE A 225 -2.22 17.18 3.68
N TYR A 226 -1.75 17.28 4.93
CA TYR A 226 -0.37 17.01 5.28
C TYR A 226 0.01 15.53 5.05
N LEU A 227 -0.88 14.59 5.37
CA LEU A 227 -0.64 13.17 5.06
C LEU A 227 -0.44 12.92 3.56
N ARG A 228 -1.26 13.53 2.72
CA ARG A 228 -1.09 13.44 1.26
C ARG A 228 0.25 14.01 0.80
N HIS A 229 0.65 15.17 1.34
CA HIS A 229 1.97 15.73 1.10
C HIS A 229 3.09 14.76 1.51
N LEU A 230 3.00 14.19 2.71
CA LEU A 230 3.99 13.24 3.23
C LEU A 230 4.10 11.98 2.36
N MET A 231 2.96 11.45 1.89
CA MET A 231 2.91 10.31 0.96
C MET A 231 3.66 10.62 -0.35
N GLY A 232 3.51 11.82 -0.89
CA GLY A 232 4.23 12.24 -2.08
C GLY A 232 5.73 12.43 -1.85
N VAL A 233 6.13 13.01 -0.72
CA VAL A 233 7.55 13.19 -0.34
C VAL A 233 8.26 11.86 -0.16
N LEU A 234 7.60 10.88 0.46
CA LEU A 234 8.20 9.59 0.86
C LEU A 234 7.91 8.45 -0.12
N LYS A 235 7.28 8.70 -1.27
CA LYS A 235 6.83 7.66 -2.22
C LYS A 235 7.93 6.67 -2.67
N GLU A 236 9.18 7.12 -2.73
CA GLU A 236 10.31 6.28 -3.18
C GLU A 236 10.86 5.38 -2.07
N SER A 237 10.65 5.71 -0.80
CA SER A 237 11.22 4.98 0.34
C SER A 237 10.18 4.28 1.21
N HIS A 238 8.92 4.72 1.17
CA HIS A 238 7.86 4.22 2.03
C HIS A 238 6.64 3.77 1.22
N ARG A 239 5.90 2.79 1.78
CA ARG A 239 4.55 2.41 1.33
C ARG A 239 3.57 2.77 2.42
N PHE A 240 2.53 3.49 2.04
CA PHE A 240 1.48 3.92 2.95
C PHE A 240 0.26 3.03 2.80
N TYR A 241 -0.19 2.46 3.91
CA TYR A 241 -1.37 1.60 3.98
C TYR A 241 -2.44 2.30 4.80
N PHE A 242 -3.59 2.48 4.22
CA PHE A 242 -4.73 3.10 4.88
C PHE A 242 -5.68 2.04 5.40
N ILE A 243 -6.00 2.10 6.69
CA ILE A 243 -6.99 1.24 7.35
C ILE A 243 -8.19 2.12 7.74
N PRO A 244 -9.37 1.94 7.11
CA PRO A 244 -10.58 2.64 7.50
C PRO A 244 -10.97 2.33 8.95
N THR A 245 -11.55 3.30 9.65
CA THR A 245 -12.01 3.12 11.04
C THR A 245 -12.98 1.95 11.19
N SER A 246 -13.85 1.72 10.20
CA SER A 246 -14.78 0.59 10.16
C SER A 246 -14.10 -0.79 10.12
N THR A 247 -12.83 -0.87 9.75
CA THR A 247 -12.05 -2.11 9.62
C THR A 247 -10.91 -2.21 10.63
N MET A 248 -10.84 -1.33 11.62
CA MET A 248 -9.75 -1.34 12.63
C MET A 248 -9.63 -2.64 13.43
N GLY A 249 -10.70 -3.43 13.54
CA GLY A 249 -10.65 -4.76 14.16
C GLY A 249 -9.66 -5.73 13.50
N ILE A 250 -9.21 -5.43 12.28
CA ILE A 250 -8.19 -6.22 11.57
C ILE A 250 -6.83 -6.20 12.30
N LEU A 251 -6.52 -5.13 13.04
CA LEU A 251 -5.27 -4.98 13.78
C LEU A 251 -5.05 -6.08 14.83
N SER A 252 -6.13 -6.68 15.34
CA SER A 252 -6.11 -7.72 16.37
C SER A 252 -6.17 -9.15 15.79
N LYS A 253 -6.31 -9.29 14.47
CA LYS A 253 -6.47 -10.60 13.83
C LYS A 253 -5.12 -11.29 13.58
N PRO A 254 -5.02 -12.62 13.74
CA PRO A 254 -3.81 -13.39 13.44
C PRO A 254 -3.33 -13.20 11.98
N ASP A 255 -4.27 -13.13 11.03
CA ASP A 255 -3.97 -12.98 9.59
C ASP A 255 -3.26 -11.66 9.26
N PHE A 256 -3.38 -10.65 10.14
CA PHE A 256 -2.67 -9.38 10.03
C PHE A 256 -1.15 -9.56 10.05
N ILE A 257 -0.65 -10.50 10.87
CA ILE A 257 0.80 -10.80 10.93
C ILE A 257 1.26 -11.44 9.61
N GLY A 258 0.50 -12.43 9.12
CA GLY A 258 0.77 -13.10 7.85
C GLY A 258 0.81 -12.10 6.69
N PHE A 259 -0.20 -11.24 6.59
CA PHE A 259 -0.27 -10.18 5.60
C PHE A 259 0.99 -9.29 5.58
N TRP A 260 1.46 -8.82 6.75
CA TRP A 260 2.66 -7.98 6.80
C TRP A 260 3.93 -8.73 6.47
N THR A 261 4.02 -10.01 6.80
CA THR A 261 5.14 -10.85 6.41
C THR A 261 5.25 -10.96 4.88
N ASP A 262 4.12 -11.16 4.21
CA ASP A 262 4.04 -11.20 2.75
C ASP A 262 4.37 -9.84 2.12
N GLN A 263 3.84 -8.74 2.67
CA GLN A 263 4.17 -7.39 2.20
C GLN A 263 5.67 -7.10 2.32
N ARG A 264 6.31 -7.53 3.40
CA ARG A 264 7.76 -7.36 3.57
C ARG A 264 8.56 -8.17 2.57
N TRP A 265 8.13 -9.40 2.33
CA TRP A 265 8.80 -10.23 1.33
C TRP A 265 8.68 -9.60 -0.07
N LEU A 266 7.51 -9.07 -0.41
CA LEU A 266 7.23 -8.42 -1.69
C LEU A 266 7.95 -7.07 -1.86
N HIS A 267 8.11 -6.30 -0.78
CA HIS A 267 8.58 -4.91 -0.82
C HIS A 267 9.70 -4.66 0.21
N SER A 268 10.72 -5.53 0.22
CA SER A 268 11.79 -5.55 1.23
C SER A 268 12.63 -4.25 1.29
N ASN A 269 12.61 -3.45 0.21
CA ASN A 269 13.32 -2.16 0.11
C ASN A 269 12.48 -0.95 0.56
N LYS A 270 11.25 -1.15 1.02
CA LYS A 270 10.35 -0.09 1.48
C LYS A 270 10.12 -0.16 2.99
N LYS A 271 9.91 1.00 3.60
CA LYS A 271 9.36 1.10 4.95
C LYS A 271 7.84 1.18 4.86
N PHE A 272 7.15 0.65 5.87
CA PHE A 272 5.70 0.57 5.87
C PHE A 272 5.11 1.54 6.88
N VAL A 273 4.18 2.36 6.41
CA VAL A 273 3.44 3.32 7.22
C VAL A 273 1.97 2.97 7.17
N VAL A 274 1.40 2.64 8.31
CA VAL A 274 -0.05 2.43 8.47
C VAL A 274 -0.68 3.76 8.87
N VAL A 275 -1.70 4.19 8.15
CA VAL A 275 -2.46 5.42 8.42
C VAL A 275 -3.83 5.06 8.94
N LEU A 276 -4.17 5.61 10.10
CA LEU A 276 -5.46 5.50 10.76
C LEU A 276 -6.04 6.92 10.90
N GLU A 277 -6.97 7.30 10.01
CA GLU A 277 -7.63 8.60 10.10
C GLU A 277 -8.85 8.53 11.02
N ASP A 278 -9.14 9.67 11.68
CA ASP A 278 -10.26 9.85 12.61
C ASP A 278 -10.35 8.71 13.64
N SER A 279 -9.20 8.36 14.20
CA SER A 279 -9.02 7.21 15.09
C SER A 279 -9.29 7.52 16.56
N ASP A 280 -10.00 8.62 16.86
CA ASP A 280 -10.33 9.07 18.21
C ASP A 280 -10.83 7.93 19.09
N ALA A 281 -11.90 7.25 18.67
CA ALA A 281 -12.52 6.18 19.45
C ALA A 281 -11.56 5.01 19.75
N ALA A 282 -10.67 4.69 18.80
CA ALA A 282 -9.72 3.59 18.95
C ALA A 282 -8.54 3.91 19.88
N LEU A 283 -8.22 5.20 20.08
CA LEU A 283 -7.07 5.65 20.86
C LEU A 283 -7.43 6.14 22.26
N MET A 284 -8.70 6.42 22.53
CA MET A 284 -9.15 6.91 23.85
C MET A 284 -8.77 5.95 24.97
N THR A 285 -8.73 6.49 26.19
CA THR A 285 -8.50 5.72 27.40
C THR A 285 -9.35 4.44 27.41
N ARG A 286 -8.74 3.32 27.75
CA ARG A 286 -9.32 1.98 27.62
C ARG A 286 -10.70 1.87 28.26
N GLY A 287 -11.70 1.63 27.41
CA GLY A 287 -13.05 1.22 27.76
C GLY A 287 -13.30 -0.24 27.37
N SER A 288 -14.55 -0.70 27.52
CA SER A 288 -14.97 -2.03 27.04
C SER A 288 -14.82 -2.17 25.53
N ASP A 289 -15.08 -1.09 24.80
CA ASP A 289 -15.29 -1.11 23.35
C ASP A 289 -14.02 -0.95 22.51
N ASN A 290 -12.93 -0.36 23.08
CA ASN A 290 -11.68 -0.09 22.36
C ASN A 290 -10.45 -0.81 22.92
N ARG A 291 -10.61 -1.68 23.91
CA ARG A 291 -9.50 -2.35 24.61
C ARG A 291 -8.62 -3.17 23.69
N GLU A 292 -9.22 -3.84 22.73
CA GLU A 292 -8.50 -4.68 21.76
C GLU A 292 -7.68 -3.81 20.80
N GLN A 293 -8.28 -2.74 20.28
CA GLN A 293 -7.62 -1.82 19.35
C GLN A 293 -6.41 -1.12 20.00
N VAL A 294 -6.60 -0.58 21.21
CA VAL A 294 -5.50 0.04 21.97
C VAL A 294 -4.39 -0.99 22.23
N SER A 295 -4.75 -2.21 22.65
CA SER A 295 -3.76 -3.28 22.91
C SER A 295 -3.00 -3.68 21.65
N ALA A 296 -3.69 -3.79 20.51
CA ALA A 296 -3.06 -4.07 19.22
C ALA A 296 -2.08 -2.95 18.83
N LEU A 297 -2.48 -1.68 18.94
CA LEU A 297 -1.60 -0.55 18.64
C LEU A 297 -0.38 -0.49 19.56
N LEU A 298 -0.54 -0.80 20.85
CA LEU A 298 0.57 -0.88 21.77
C LEU A 298 1.59 -1.94 21.37
N ASN A 299 1.12 -3.12 20.98
CA ASN A 299 1.97 -4.23 20.52
C ASN A 299 2.65 -3.95 19.18
N LEU A 300 1.99 -3.19 18.29
CA LEU A 300 2.52 -2.82 16.98
C LEU A 300 3.50 -1.64 17.05
N SER A 301 3.41 -0.79 18.08
CA SER A 301 4.27 0.41 18.23
C SER A 301 5.53 0.15 19.04
N ASP A 302 5.55 -0.86 19.89
CA ASP A 302 6.67 -1.19 20.78
C ASP A 302 6.64 -2.68 21.18
N GLY A 303 7.81 -3.28 21.41
CA GLY A 303 7.99 -4.66 21.80
C GLY A 303 8.32 -5.61 20.65
N MET A 304 8.37 -6.92 20.94
CA MET A 304 8.85 -7.95 20.01
C MET A 304 8.09 -7.99 18.69
N LEU A 305 6.77 -7.76 18.72
CA LEU A 305 5.96 -7.74 17.50
C LEU A 305 6.26 -6.49 16.65
N ALA A 306 6.46 -5.34 17.29
CA ALA A 306 6.86 -4.11 16.63
C ALA A 306 8.22 -4.25 15.93
N ASP A 307 9.20 -4.88 16.60
CA ASP A 307 10.53 -5.14 16.05
C ASP A 307 10.48 -6.12 14.87
N PHE A 308 9.59 -7.09 14.93
CA PHE A 308 9.38 -8.06 13.85
C PHE A 308 8.69 -7.41 12.64
N LEU A 309 7.56 -6.75 12.86
CA LEU A 309 6.75 -6.18 11.80
C LEU A 309 7.33 -4.86 11.26
N ARG A 310 8.05 -4.09 12.07
CA ARG A 310 8.65 -2.81 11.73
C ARG A 310 7.67 -1.86 11.05
N LEU A 311 6.51 -1.66 11.64
CA LEU A 311 5.46 -0.81 11.14
C LEU A 311 5.53 0.55 11.83
N GLN A 312 5.50 1.62 11.03
CA GLN A 312 5.25 2.96 11.52
C GLN A 312 3.75 3.22 11.44
N ILE A 313 3.17 3.84 12.47
CA ILE A 313 1.73 4.10 12.52
C ILE A 313 1.53 5.61 12.63
N ILE A 314 0.68 6.17 11.80
CA ILE A 314 0.26 7.57 11.88
C ILE A 314 -1.24 7.60 12.14
N CYS A 315 -1.63 8.16 13.28
CA CYS A 315 -3.03 8.34 13.67
C CYS A 315 -3.41 9.80 13.56
N THR A 316 -4.59 10.10 12.98
CA THR A 316 -5.19 11.43 13.09
C THR A 316 -6.32 11.40 14.10
N ILE A 317 -6.41 12.45 14.93
CA ILE A 317 -7.42 12.62 15.95
C ILE A 317 -7.99 14.04 15.94
N ASN A 318 -9.24 14.17 16.37
CA ASN A 318 -9.95 15.43 16.53
C ASN A 318 -10.09 15.83 18.01
N CYS A 319 -9.97 14.87 18.94
CA CYS A 319 -9.92 15.08 20.38
C CYS A 319 -8.54 15.57 20.84
N SER A 320 -8.41 15.88 22.10
CA SER A 320 -7.11 16.21 22.72
C SER A 320 -6.28 14.95 22.96
N ALA A 321 -4.96 15.05 22.81
CA ALA A 321 -4.04 13.99 23.24
C ALA A 321 -4.17 13.65 24.75
N ALA A 322 -4.72 14.54 25.56
CA ALA A 322 -5.02 14.27 26.95
C ALA A 322 -6.11 13.21 27.16
N ASP A 323 -6.98 13.00 26.15
CA ASP A 323 -8.07 12.03 26.19
C ASP A 323 -7.62 10.63 25.72
N ILE A 324 -6.40 10.51 25.19
CA ILE A 324 -5.83 9.26 24.66
C ILE A 324 -5.26 8.41 25.79
N ASP A 325 -5.23 7.09 25.59
CA ASP A 325 -4.57 6.16 26.53
C ASP A 325 -3.10 6.58 26.75
N PRO A 326 -2.69 6.93 27.98
CA PRO A 326 -1.34 7.41 28.28
C PRO A 326 -0.24 6.41 27.88
N ALA A 327 -0.55 5.12 27.77
CA ALA A 327 0.41 4.11 27.35
C ALA A 327 0.87 4.29 25.90
N LEU A 328 0.05 4.88 25.02
CA LEU A 328 0.40 5.21 23.65
C LEU A 328 1.39 6.38 23.55
N LEU A 329 1.33 7.28 24.52
CA LEU A 329 2.14 8.51 24.56
C LEU A 329 3.53 8.32 25.21
N ARG A 330 3.86 7.09 25.64
CA ARG A 330 5.13 6.82 26.35
C ARG A 330 6.35 7.02 25.44
N PRO A 331 7.47 7.56 25.98
CA PRO A 331 8.75 7.55 25.29
C PRO A 331 9.13 6.14 24.80
N GLY A 332 9.68 6.04 23.60
CA GLY A 332 9.98 4.79 22.94
C GLY A 332 8.91 4.33 21.96
N ARG A 333 7.62 4.57 22.24
CA ARG A 333 6.48 4.30 21.35
C ARG A 333 6.14 5.49 20.48
N LEU A 334 6.03 6.67 21.12
CA LEU A 334 5.67 7.90 20.44
C LEU A 334 6.87 8.43 19.64
N LEU A 335 6.72 8.42 18.31
CA LEU A 335 7.69 8.98 17.38
C LEU A 335 7.50 10.48 17.21
N CYS A 336 6.24 10.91 17.11
CA CYS A 336 5.87 12.31 16.92
C CYS A 336 4.47 12.58 17.47
N HIS A 337 4.30 13.74 18.10
CA HIS A 337 3.00 14.34 18.36
C HIS A 337 3.00 15.73 17.73
N ARG A 338 2.02 16.03 16.89
CA ARG A 338 1.86 17.34 16.25
C ARG A 338 0.43 17.82 16.35
N VAL A 339 0.28 19.04 16.86
CA VAL A 339 -1.01 19.74 16.87
C VAL A 339 -1.14 20.58 15.60
N PHE A 340 -2.19 20.35 14.84
CA PHE A 340 -2.61 21.13 13.69
C PHE A 340 -3.67 22.13 14.12
N GLY A 341 -3.24 23.36 14.37
CA GLY A 341 -4.10 24.43 14.86
C GLY A 341 -4.84 25.18 13.77
N ARG A 342 -5.65 26.15 14.19
CA ARG A 342 -6.17 27.18 13.27
C ARG A 342 -5.04 28.16 12.97
N LEU A 343 -5.12 28.80 11.81
CA LEU A 343 -4.24 29.89 11.39
C LEU A 343 -4.74 31.19 12.03
N ASP A 344 -3.85 31.97 12.61
CA ASP A 344 -4.19 33.34 12.94
C ASP A 344 -4.54 34.15 11.70
N TYR A 345 -5.23 35.29 11.88
CA TYR A 345 -5.68 36.10 10.74
C TYR A 345 -4.54 36.51 9.81
N ALA A 346 -3.39 36.89 10.35
CA ALA A 346 -2.25 37.35 9.53
C ALA A 346 -1.71 36.24 8.63
N GLN A 347 -1.63 35.03 9.15
CA GLN A 347 -1.20 33.86 8.40
C GLN A 347 -2.26 33.40 7.40
N ALA A 348 -3.53 33.35 7.81
CA ALA A 348 -4.65 33.01 6.96
C ALA A 348 -4.79 33.99 5.80
N ALA A 349 -4.60 35.31 6.05
CA ALA A 349 -4.65 36.35 5.02
C ALA A 349 -3.54 36.18 3.98
N ARG A 350 -2.31 35.90 4.38
CA ARG A 350 -1.19 35.62 3.46
C ARG A 350 -1.45 34.39 2.59
N LEU A 351 -2.01 33.34 3.17
CA LEU A 351 -2.38 32.15 2.42
C LEU A 351 -3.51 32.46 1.43
N ALA A 352 -4.55 33.15 1.89
CA ALA A 352 -5.68 33.56 1.03
C ALA A 352 -5.21 34.43 -0.16
N GLU A 353 -4.32 35.38 0.09
CA GLU A 353 -3.71 36.22 -0.93
C GLU A 353 -2.95 35.39 -1.98
N SER A 354 -2.14 34.42 -1.55
CA SER A 354 -1.44 33.51 -2.45
C SER A 354 -2.37 32.66 -3.32
N LEU A 355 -3.62 32.47 -2.88
CA LEU A 355 -4.69 31.77 -3.61
C LEU A 355 -5.61 32.72 -4.41
N GLY A 356 -5.31 34.05 -4.44
CA GLY A 356 -6.14 35.05 -5.07
C GLY A 356 -7.47 35.32 -4.36
N ARG A 357 -7.52 35.05 -3.04
CA ARG A 357 -8.74 35.16 -2.21
C ARG A 357 -8.60 36.25 -1.16
N ARG A 358 -9.73 36.72 -0.65
CA ARG A 358 -9.80 37.66 0.49
C ARG A 358 -10.62 37.04 1.61
N LEU A 359 -10.19 37.26 2.85
CA LEU A 359 -10.93 36.84 4.02
C LEU A 359 -11.82 37.97 4.52
N PRO A 360 -13.11 37.72 4.81
CA PRO A 360 -14.08 38.76 5.14
C PRO A 360 -13.92 39.32 6.55
N GLN A 361 -13.37 38.55 7.49
CA GLN A 361 -13.32 38.91 8.91
C GLN A 361 -11.92 38.69 9.52
N THR A 362 -11.63 39.51 10.55
CA THR A 362 -10.40 39.37 11.33
C THR A 362 -10.62 38.36 12.47
N ARG A 363 -10.36 37.08 12.17
CA ARG A 363 -10.45 35.96 13.13
C ARG A 363 -9.47 34.85 12.75
N ASP A 364 -9.36 33.83 13.57
CA ASP A 364 -8.63 32.62 13.22
C ASP A 364 -9.43 31.77 12.24
N TYR A 365 -8.72 31.14 11.28
CA TYR A 365 -9.29 30.32 10.24
C TYR A 365 -8.74 28.91 10.27
N SER A 366 -9.57 27.91 10.01
CA SER A 366 -9.06 26.59 9.66
C SER A 366 -8.49 26.63 8.23
N LEU A 367 -7.60 25.72 7.92
CA LEU A 367 -7.05 25.62 6.55
C LEU A 367 -8.17 25.42 5.52
N ALA A 368 -9.16 24.59 5.82
CA ALA A 368 -10.31 24.33 4.95
C ALA A 368 -11.14 25.61 4.69
N GLU A 369 -11.34 26.46 5.69
CA GLU A 369 -12.05 27.75 5.52
C GLU A 369 -11.31 28.69 4.56
N VAL A 370 -9.98 28.75 4.65
CA VAL A 370 -9.18 29.57 3.72
C VAL A 370 -9.29 29.03 2.29
N PHE A 371 -9.25 27.70 2.10
CA PHE A 371 -9.39 27.08 0.78
C PHE A 371 -10.83 27.13 0.23
N ALA A 372 -11.85 27.11 1.06
CA ALA A 372 -13.24 27.21 0.60
C ALA A 372 -13.59 28.60 0.12
N GLY A 373 -12.96 29.63 0.68
CA GLY A 373 -13.24 31.04 0.33
C GLY A 373 -14.65 31.49 0.72
N GLN A 374 -15.34 30.71 1.58
CA GLN A 374 -16.69 31.01 2.08
C GLN A 374 -16.65 31.12 3.60
N ASP A 375 -17.47 32.03 4.13
CA ASP A 375 -17.70 32.16 5.54
C ASP A 375 -18.60 31.00 6.00
N THR A 376 -18.12 30.17 6.95
CA THR A 376 -18.91 29.06 7.49
C THR A 376 -20.17 29.52 8.21
N ASP A 377 -20.30 30.82 8.49
CA ASP A 377 -21.51 31.41 9.06
C ASP A 377 -22.72 31.37 8.13
N GLU A 378 -22.52 31.21 6.79
CA GLU A 378 -23.63 31.00 5.86
C GLU A 378 -24.25 29.60 5.97
N ILE A 379 -23.50 28.60 6.43
CA ILE A 379 -23.99 27.23 6.60
C ILE A 379 -24.86 27.10 7.86
N ASN A 380 -24.64 27.94 8.84
CA ASN A 380 -25.35 27.93 10.14
C ASN A 380 -26.56 28.88 10.20
N ARG A 381 -26.96 29.53 9.12
CA ARG A 381 -28.23 30.26 9.10
C ARG A 381 -29.36 29.25 9.25
N PRO A 382 -30.22 29.39 10.28
CA PRO A 382 -31.39 28.53 10.37
C PRO A 382 -32.19 28.69 9.08
N ARG A 383 -32.46 27.58 8.39
CA ARG A 383 -33.37 27.61 7.23
C ARG A 383 -34.67 28.21 7.74
N ILE A 384 -35.01 29.37 7.28
CA ILE A 384 -36.30 29.98 7.55
C ILE A 384 -37.36 29.02 7.02
N GLY A 385 -38.07 28.39 7.96
CA GLY A 385 -39.15 27.48 7.62
C GLY A 385 -40.18 28.26 6.82
N PHE A 386 -40.68 27.68 5.76
CA PHE A 386 -41.89 28.16 5.11
C PHE A 386 -43.01 28.15 6.13
N ALA A 387 -43.46 29.35 6.53
CA ALA A 387 -44.77 29.46 7.17
C ALA A 387 -45.83 29.04 6.15
N ALA A 388 -46.66 28.06 6.56
CA ALA A 388 -47.82 27.59 5.80
C ALA A 388 -48.89 28.69 5.64
#